data_343d715886c9f38995218143517bce58
#
_entry.id   343d715886c9f38995218143517bce58
#
_cell.length_a   1.000
_cell.length_b   1.000
_cell.length_c   1.000
_cell.angle_alpha   90.00
_cell.angle_beta   90.00
_cell.angle_gamma   90.00
#
_symmetry.space_group_name_H-M   'P 1'
#
loop_
_entity.id
_entity.type
_entity.pdbx_description
1 polymer ?
#
loop_
_entity_poly.entity_id
_entity_poly.type
_entity_poly.pdbx_seq_one_letter_code
_entity_poly.pdbx_strand_id
1 'polypeptide(L)'
;MPFDEALLDDEDALVRRDSQGLLWTLATAGAQVRRAVDTIDEFGVERLRGDLPRALLIATDAPPSVTVRVVTRLSCEATPALAWHGVELPRWAGAADALLIGAVDGRHPRLVALAEQGARRGLAMAVVAPAGSQVAAAAGRAPVHELDSRLNVRAFRWAVLAPLLQAL
;
A
#
# COMPACT_ATOMS: atom_id res chain seq x y z
N MET A 1 19.77 19.34 14.71
CA MET A 1 19.14 20.06 15.83
C MET A 1 19.18 19.15 17.04
N PRO A 2 19.65 19.60 18.21
CA PRO A 2 19.57 18.79 19.41
C PRO A 2 18.09 18.54 19.76
N PHE A 3 17.82 17.38 20.30
CA PHE A 3 16.50 16.98 20.79
C PHE A 3 16.24 17.72 22.12
N ASP A 4 15.08 18.35 22.23
CA ASP A 4 14.64 19.08 23.43
C ASP A 4 13.61 18.25 24.16
N GLU A 5 14.01 17.57 25.24
CA GLU A 5 13.15 16.70 26.03
C GLU A 5 12.00 17.46 26.71
N ALA A 6 12.18 18.72 27.08
CA ALA A 6 11.13 19.54 27.69
C ALA A 6 9.91 19.73 26.79
N LEU A 7 10.10 19.53 25.49
CA LEU A 7 9.00 19.60 24.51
C LEU A 7 7.99 18.45 24.66
N LEU A 8 8.40 17.32 25.22
CA LEU A 8 7.51 16.17 25.41
C LEU A 8 6.46 16.41 26.49
N ASP A 9 6.75 17.33 27.44
CA ASP A 9 5.87 17.67 28.54
C ASP A 9 4.95 18.87 28.22
N ASP A 10 5.13 19.52 27.07
CA ASP A 10 4.33 20.66 26.60
C ASP A 10 3.51 20.29 25.35
N GLU A 11 2.27 19.82 25.56
CA GLU A 11 1.36 19.40 24.49
C GLU A 11 1.10 20.52 23.46
N ASP A 12 0.92 21.75 23.93
CA ASP A 12 0.68 22.90 23.05
C ASP A 12 1.91 23.21 22.20
N ALA A 13 3.11 23.09 22.74
CA ALA A 13 4.33 23.28 21.98
C ALA A 13 4.56 22.17 20.95
N LEU A 14 4.22 20.92 21.26
CA LEU A 14 4.22 19.81 20.32
C LEU A 14 3.27 20.05 19.16
N VAL A 15 2.02 20.44 19.44
CA VAL A 15 1.01 20.73 18.42
C VAL A 15 1.45 21.91 17.53
N ARG A 16 1.99 22.99 18.12
CA ARG A 16 2.50 24.13 17.34
C ARG A 16 3.65 23.75 16.41
N ARG A 17 4.50 22.79 16.81
CA ARG A 17 5.62 22.30 15.98
C ARG A 17 5.22 21.29 14.92
N ASP A 18 4.08 20.65 15.07
CA ASP A 18 3.58 19.65 14.12
C ASP A 18 2.94 20.28 12.88
N SER A 19 3.76 21.02 12.14
CA SER A 19 3.34 21.68 10.88
C SER A 19 2.87 20.68 9.79
N GLN A 20 3.11 19.38 9.98
CA GLN A 20 2.78 18.33 9.03
C GLN A 20 1.63 17.42 9.50
N GLY A 21 1.03 17.67 10.65
CA GLY A 21 -0.06 16.87 11.20
C GLY A 21 0.34 15.41 11.54
N LEU A 22 1.61 15.21 11.92
CA LEU A 22 2.14 13.88 12.21
C LEU A 22 1.54 13.29 13.50
N LEU A 23 1.31 14.13 14.51
CA LEU A 23 0.71 13.70 15.78
C LEU A 23 -0.68 13.14 15.57
N TRP A 24 -1.53 13.87 14.82
CA TRP A 24 -2.87 13.40 14.46
C TRP A 24 -2.82 12.12 13.65
N THR A 25 -1.89 12.05 12.72
CA THR A 25 -1.62 10.87 11.88
C THR A 25 -1.30 9.64 12.72
N LEU A 26 -0.40 9.77 13.71
CA LEU A 26 -0.04 8.67 14.60
C LEU A 26 -1.21 8.28 15.51
N ALA A 27 -1.91 9.26 16.07
CA ALA A 27 -3.08 9.03 16.91
C ALA A 27 -4.20 8.28 16.18
N THR A 28 -4.36 8.51 14.89
CA THR A 28 -5.40 7.86 14.06
C THR A 28 -4.96 6.53 13.44
N ALA A 29 -3.70 6.13 13.56
CA ALA A 29 -3.15 4.92 12.93
C ALA A 29 -3.96 3.65 13.25
N GLY A 30 -4.32 3.45 14.52
CA GLY A 30 -5.15 2.32 14.93
C GLY A 30 -6.56 2.33 14.34
N ALA A 31 -7.15 3.51 14.18
CA ALA A 31 -8.46 3.65 13.52
C ALA A 31 -8.37 3.36 12.02
N GLN A 32 -7.27 3.73 11.37
CA GLN A 32 -7.02 3.42 9.96
C GLN A 32 -6.87 1.92 9.73
N VAL A 33 -6.14 1.22 10.61
CA VAL A 33 -6.01 -0.25 10.53
C VAL A 33 -7.38 -0.90 10.71
N ARG A 34 -8.16 -0.53 11.73
CA ARG A 34 -9.51 -1.07 11.93
C ARG A 34 -10.40 -0.85 10.71
N ARG A 35 -10.42 0.38 10.18
CA ARG A 35 -11.20 0.69 8.97
C ARG A 35 -10.78 -0.13 7.77
N ALA A 36 -9.48 -0.35 7.58
CA ALA A 36 -8.98 -1.21 6.51
C ALA A 36 -9.44 -2.66 6.69
N VAL A 37 -9.49 -3.15 7.93
CA VAL A 37 -10.02 -4.49 8.24
C VAL A 37 -11.52 -4.57 7.99
N ASP A 38 -12.30 -3.57 8.43
CA ASP A 38 -13.76 -3.55 8.27
C ASP A 38 -14.19 -3.49 6.79
N THR A 39 -13.39 -2.86 5.94
CA THR A 39 -13.69 -2.73 4.49
C THR A 39 -13.10 -3.83 3.64
N ILE A 40 -12.50 -4.84 4.25
CA ILE A 40 -11.77 -5.87 3.50
C ILE A 40 -12.69 -6.79 2.69
N ASP A 41 -13.84 -7.11 3.23
CA ASP A 41 -14.82 -7.94 2.52
C ASP A 41 -15.33 -7.22 1.26
N GLU A 42 -15.38 -5.89 1.29
CA GLU A 42 -15.69 -5.02 0.14
C GLU A 42 -14.53 -4.97 -0.86
N PHE A 43 -13.30 -5.15 -0.38
CA PHE A 43 -12.11 -5.12 -1.22
C PHE A 43 -12.00 -6.30 -2.19
N GLY A 44 -12.77 -7.37 -1.96
CA GLY A 44 -12.83 -8.51 -2.87
C GLY A 44 -11.53 -9.29 -2.98
N VAL A 45 -10.70 -9.25 -1.95
CA VAL A 45 -9.41 -9.95 -1.84
C VAL A 45 -9.60 -11.48 -1.94
N GLU A 46 -10.79 -11.99 -1.64
CA GLU A 46 -11.12 -13.40 -1.79
C GLU A 46 -10.86 -13.94 -3.21
N ARG A 47 -10.87 -13.06 -4.22
CA ARG A 47 -10.49 -13.42 -5.59
C ARG A 47 -8.99 -13.71 -5.74
N LEU A 48 -8.16 -13.27 -4.79
CA LEU A 48 -6.74 -13.58 -4.73
C LEU A 48 -6.46 -14.86 -3.93
N ARG A 49 -7.46 -15.36 -3.18
CA ARG A 49 -7.38 -16.58 -2.37
C ARG A 49 -7.59 -17.88 -3.17
N GLY A 50 -7.50 -17.82 -4.51
CA GLY A 50 -7.47 -19.00 -5.36
C GLY A 50 -6.18 -19.81 -5.19
N ASP A 51 -5.66 -20.35 -6.28
CA ASP A 51 -4.37 -21.02 -6.27
C ASP A 51 -3.27 -20.02 -5.84
N LEU A 52 -2.34 -20.50 -5.00
CA LEU A 52 -1.19 -19.68 -4.57
C LEU A 52 -0.45 -19.15 -5.79
N PRO A 53 -0.17 -17.86 -5.89
CA PRO A 53 0.58 -17.32 -7.02
C PRO A 53 2.00 -17.87 -7.03
N ARG A 54 2.54 -18.09 -8.21
CA ARG A 54 3.91 -18.56 -8.40
C ARG A 54 4.94 -17.56 -7.84
N ALA A 55 4.65 -16.27 -7.99
CA ALA A 55 5.42 -15.17 -7.40
C ALA A 55 4.52 -13.97 -7.09
N LEU A 56 4.90 -13.23 -6.05
CA LEU A 56 4.24 -12.01 -5.62
C LEU A 56 5.14 -10.81 -5.85
N LEU A 57 4.75 -9.90 -6.70
CA LEU A 57 5.41 -8.63 -6.93
C LEU A 57 4.76 -7.54 -6.06
N ILE A 58 5.57 -6.75 -5.37
CA ILE A 58 5.10 -5.67 -4.51
C ILE A 58 5.69 -4.35 -4.98
N ALA A 59 4.85 -3.43 -5.45
CA ALA A 59 5.25 -2.12 -5.95
C ALA A 59 4.64 -1.00 -5.11
N THR A 60 5.49 -0.08 -4.63
CA THR A 60 5.04 1.11 -3.88
C THR A 60 5.80 2.34 -4.35
N ASP A 61 5.21 3.52 -4.21
CA ASP A 61 5.86 4.81 -4.50
C ASP A 61 6.71 5.32 -3.33
N ALA A 62 6.52 4.76 -2.13
CA ALA A 62 7.39 5.04 -0.99
C ALA A 62 8.75 4.32 -1.16
N PRO A 63 9.89 4.89 -0.66
CA PRO A 63 11.15 4.17 -0.58
C PRO A 63 10.97 2.85 0.17
N PRO A 64 11.88 1.83 0.04
CA PRO A 64 11.70 0.48 0.58
C PRO A 64 11.26 0.54 2.04
N SER A 65 9.97 0.63 2.18
CA SER A 65 9.32 0.98 3.42
C SER A 65 9.26 -0.26 4.29
N VAL A 66 9.10 -0.04 5.58
CA VAL A 66 8.72 -1.07 6.53
C VAL A 66 7.58 -1.94 5.95
N THR A 67 6.63 -1.32 5.23
CA THR A 67 5.52 -1.99 4.55
C THR A 67 5.98 -3.11 3.61
N VAL A 68 6.87 -2.81 2.67
CA VAL A 68 7.38 -3.82 1.72
C VAL A 68 8.14 -4.92 2.47
N ARG A 69 8.96 -4.55 3.46
CA ARG A 69 9.72 -5.53 4.26
C ARG A 69 8.81 -6.43 5.09
N VAL A 70 7.74 -5.89 5.67
CA VAL A 70 6.77 -6.66 6.46
C VAL A 70 6.02 -7.60 5.53
N VAL A 71 5.48 -7.11 4.42
CA VAL A 71 4.74 -7.94 3.45
C VAL A 71 5.63 -9.05 2.91
N THR A 72 6.88 -8.77 2.50
CA THR A 72 7.81 -9.81 2.01
C THR A 72 8.22 -10.82 3.08
N ARG A 73 8.22 -10.43 4.35
CA ARG A 73 8.55 -11.35 5.47
C ARG A 73 7.37 -12.22 5.88
N LEU A 74 6.15 -11.70 5.75
CA LEU A 74 4.92 -12.41 6.10
C LEU A 74 4.32 -13.18 4.93
N SER A 75 4.77 -12.89 3.69
CA SER A 75 4.41 -13.74 2.56
C SER A 75 4.86 -15.17 2.84
N CYS A 76 3.95 -16.09 2.60
CA CYS A 76 4.10 -17.49 2.89
C CYS A 76 5.42 -18.04 2.32
N GLU A 77 6.07 -18.97 3.02
CA GLU A 77 7.27 -19.66 2.53
C GLU A 77 7.05 -20.34 1.16
N ALA A 78 5.79 -20.61 0.81
CA ALA A 78 5.42 -21.23 -0.45
C ALA A 78 5.44 -20.29 -1.66
N THR A 79 5.38 -18.95 -1.45
CA THR A 79 5.32 -17.97 -2.54
C THR A 79 6.43 -16.94 -2.40
N PRO A 80 7.40 -16.87 -3.33
CA PRO A 80 8.44 -15.85 -3.30
C PRO A 80 7.84 -14.46 -3.50
N ALA A 81 8.08 -13.55 -2.55
CA ALA A 81 7.65 -12.15 -2.60
C ALA A 81 8.82 -11.23 -2.91
N LEU A 82 8.66 -10.39 -3.92
CA LEU A 82 9.68 -9.53 -4.49
C LEU A 82 9.26 -8.06 -4.44
N ALA A 83 10.05 -7.22 -3.78
CA ALA A 83 9.93 -5.77 -3.93
C ALA A 83 10.30 -5.37 -5.37
N TRP A 84 9.35 -4.78 -6.09
CA TRP A 84 9.57 -4.41 -7.49
C TRP A 84 9.75 -2.91 -7.66
N HIS A 85 10.92 -2.51 -8.16
CA HIS A 85 11.30 -1.12 -8.37
C HIS A 85 11.40 -0.73 -9.86
N GLY A 86 11.26 -1.71 -10.75
CA GLY A 86 11.29 -1.47 -12.20
C GLY A 86 10.07 -0.67 -12.69
N VAL A 87 10.21 0.00 -13.82
CA VAL A 87 9.13 0.70 -14.51
C VAL A 87 8.27 -0.25 -15.36
N GLU A 88 8.82 -1.41 -15.68
CA GLU A 88 8.14 -2.46 -16.41
C GLU A 88 8.10 -3.73 -15.58
N LEU A 89 7.04 -4.52 -15.73
CA LEU A 89 6.97 -5.85 -15.14
C LEU A 89 8.02 -6.77 -15.78
N PRO A 90 8.63 -7.67 -14.99
CA PRO A 90 9.56 -8.63 -15.54
C PRO A 90 8.89 -9.47 -16.63
N ARG A 91 9.67 -9.91 -17.63
CA ARG A 91 9.12 -10.64 -18.79
C ARG A 91 8.42 -11.94 -18.41
N TRP A 92 8.82 -12.55 -17.31
CA TRP A 92 8.25 -13.80 -16.81
C TRP A 92 6.91 -13.61 -16.08
N ALA A 93 6.59 -12.37 -15.63
CA ALA A 93 5.36 -12.10 -14.89
C ALA A 93 4.12 -12.21 -15.79
N GLY A 94 3.13 -12.97 -15.36
CA GLY A 94 1.91 -13.24 -16.10
C GLY A 94 0.78 -13.75 -15.21
N ALA A 95 -0.20 -14.45 -15.80
CA ALA A 95 -1.44 -14.86 -15.14
C ALA A 95 -1.26 -15.78 -13.92
N ALA A 96 -0.11 -16.45 -13.79
CA ALA A 96 0.22 -17.29 -12.63
C ALA A 96 0.87 -16.50 -11.47
N ASP A 97 1.05 -15.20 -11.62
CA ASP A 97 1.73 -14.33 -10.66
C ASP A 97 0.75 -13.28 -10.12
N ALA A 98 1.09 -12.72 -8.96
CA ALA A 98 0.31 -11.64 -8.36
C ALA A 98 1.10 -10.34 -8.26
N LEU A 99 0.39 -9.20 -8.31
CA LEU A 99 0.95 -7.87 -8.16
C LEU A 99 0.17 -7.07 -7.12
N LEU A 100 0.85 -6.70 -6.05
CA LEU A 100 0.32 -5.78 -5.04
C LEU A 100 0.87 -4.37 -5.29
N ILE A 101 -0.02 -3.39 -5.41
CA ILE A 101 0.35 -1.99 -5.60
C ILE A 101 -0.12 -1.17 -4.41
N GLY A 102 0.82 -0.44 -3.79
CA GLY A 102 0.52 0.54 -2.76
C GLY A 102 0.93 1.94 -3.21
N ALA A 103 -0.03 2.78 -3.58
CA ALA A 103 0.19 4.12 -4.06
C ALA A 103 -0.24 5.16 -3.02
N VAL A 104 0.70 6.00 -2.60
CA VAL A 104 0.44 7.22 -1.82
C VAL A 104 0.13 8.37 -2.79
N ASP A 105 0.93 8.50 -3.84
CA ASP A 105 0.65 9.37 -4.96
C ASP A 105 -0.13 8.60 -6.03
N GLY A 106 -1.42 8.84 -6.09
CA GLY A 106 -2.30 8.20 -7.06
C GLY A 106 -2.00 8.54 -8.54
N ARG A 107 -1.04 9.42 -8.81
CA ARG A 107 -0.58 9.81 -10.15
C ARG A 107 0.83 9.31 -10.46
N HIS A 108 1.44 8.53 -9.58
CA HIS A 108 2.83 8.08 -9.74
C HIS A 108 3.01 7.29 -11.05
N PRO A 109 3.76 7.80 -12.06
CA PRO A 109 3.75 7.25 -13.42
C PRO A 109 4.16 5.77 -13.49
N ARG A 110 5.14 5.37 -12.67
CA ARG A 110 5.61 3.98 -12.60
C ARG A 110 4.50 3.05 -12.12
N LEU A 111 3.72 3.43 -11.10
CA LEU A 111 2.66 2.59 -10.56
C LEU A 111 1.47 2.50 -11.52
N VAL A 112 1.14 3.59 -12.20
CA VAL A 112 0.14 3.58 -13.29
C VAL A 112 0.56 2.59 -14.38
N ALA A 113 1.80 2.68 -14.87
CA ALA A 113 2.31 1.78 -15.91
C ALA A 113 2.33 0.32 -15.46
N LEU A 114 2.69 0.03 -14.20
CA LEU A 114 2.69 -1.32 -13.66
C LEU A 114 1.26 -1.88 -13.52
N ALA A 115 0.29 -1.07 -13.07
CA ALA A 115 -1.11 -1.46 -12.99
C ALA A 115 -1.67 -1.82 -14.37
N GLU A 116 -1.44 -0.97 -15.38
CA GLU A 116 -1.84 -1.25 -16.76
C GLU A 116 -1.19 -2.52 -17.31
N GLN A 117 0.10 -2.71 -17.07
CA GLN A 117 0.80 -3.91 -17.54
C GLN A 117 0.26 -5.16 -16.85
N GLY A 118 0.00 -5.09 -15.53
CA GLY A 118 -0.59 -6.18 -14.77
C GLY A 118 -1.96 -6.58 -15.32
N ALA A 119 -2.82 -5.59 -15.56
CA ALA A 119 -4.15 -5.81 -16.13
C ALA A 119 -4.07 -6.46 -17.54
N ARG A 120 -3.18 -5.97 -18.40
CA ARG A 120 -2.99 -6.52 -19.75
C ARG A 120 -2.44 -7.94 -19.77
N ARG A 121 -1.56 -8.28 -18.81
CA ARG A 121 -0.92 -9.62 -18.71
C ARG A 121 -1.73 -10.61 -17.90
N GLY A 122 -2.87 -10.17 -17.33
CA GLY A 122 -3.77 -11.02 -16.55
C GLY A 122 -3.23 -11.42 -15.16
N LEU A 123 -2.33 -10.62 -14.57
CA LEU A 123 -1.88 -10.87 -13.21
C LEU A 123 -3.07 -10.76 -12.24
N ALA A 124 -3.07 -11.60 -11.20
CA ALA A 124 -3.90 -11.34 -10.04
C ALA A 124 -3.40 -10.05 -9.36
N MET A 125 -4.27 -9.06 -9.18
CA MET A 125 -3.85 -7.77 -8.63
C MET A 125 -4.70 -7.33 -7.45
N ALA A 126 -4.06 -6.66 -6.49
CA ALA A 126 -4.73 -5.84 -5.49
C ALA A 126 -4.05 -4.47 -5.43
N VAL A 127 -4.86 -3.42 -5.41
CA VAL A 127 -4.38 -2.05 -5.46
C VAL A 127 -4.90 -1.27 -4.26
N VAL A 128 -4.01 -0.58 -3.58
CA VAL A 128 -4.33 0.38 -2.52
C VAL A 128 -3.91 1.76 -3.02
N ALA A 129 -4.86 2.65 -3.25
CA ALA A 129 -4.59 3.97 -3.85
C ALA A 129 -5.63 5.01 -3.42
N PRO A 130 -5.33 6.31 -3.55
CA PRO A 130 -6.33 7.35 -3.33
C PRO A 130 -7.55 7.17 -4.23
N ALA A 131 -8.74 7.46 -3.68
CA ALA A 131 -10.00 7.37 -4.40
C ALA A 131 -9.96 8.16 -5.72
N GLY A 132 -10.48 7.57 -6.81
CA GLY A 132 -10.54 8.21 -8.13
C GLY A 132 -9.18 8.53 -8.76
N SER A 133 -8.10 7.92 -8.27
CA SER A 133 -6.74 8.17 -8.78
C SER A 133 -6.45 7.47 -10.11
N GLN A 134 -5.39 7.92 -10.81
CA GLN A 134 -4.94 7.29 -12.05
C GLN A 134 -4.48 5.85 -11.84
N VAL A 135 -3.83 5.56 -10.71
CA VAL A 135 -3.41 4.20 -10.35
C VAL A 135 -4.62 3.29 -10.16
N ALA A 136 -5.67 3.78 -9.46
CA ALA A 136 -6.92 3.04 -9.29
C ALA A 136 -7.61 2.78 -10.63
N ALA A 137 -7.70 3.77 -11.49
CA ALA A 137 -8.28 3.63 -12.84
C ALA A 137 -7.49 2.64 -13.70
N ALA A 138 -6.16 2.64 -13.63
CA ALA A 138 -5.27 1.74 -14.36
C ALA A 138 -5.38 0.27 -13.91
N ALA A 139 -5.88 0.01 -12.71
CA ALA A 139 -6.08 -1.34 -12.17
C ALA A 139 -7.17 -2.14 -12.91
N GLY A 140 -8.02 -1.49 -13.70
CA GLY A 140 -9.06 -2.13 -14.49
C GLY A 140 -10.12 -2.82 -13.63
N ARG A 141 -10.14 -4.16 -13.64
CA ARG A 141 -11.09 -4.97 -12.86
C ARG A 141 -10.51 -5.49 -11.53
N ALA A 142 -9.27 -5.16 -11.24
CA ALA A 142 -8.64 -5.57 -9.99
C ALA A 142 -9.33 -4.90 -8.80
N PRO A 143 -9.39 -5.56 -7.64
CA PRO A 143 -9.88 -4.94 -6.43
C PRO A 143 -9.01 -3.74 -6.06
N VAL A 144 -9.67 -2.61 -5.74
CA VAL A 144 -9.02 -1.38 -5.32
C VAL A 144 -9.51 -1.00 -3.93
N HIS A 145 -8.60 -0.97 -2.97
CA HIS A 145 -8.88 -0.38 -1.66
C HIS A 145 -8.60 1.13 -1.74
N GLU A 146 -9.65 1.91 -1.62
CA GLU A 146 -9.57 3.36 -1.71
C GLU A 146 -9.08 3.99 -0.41
N LEU A 147 -8.03 4.78 -0.49
CA LEU A 147 -7.49 5.55 0.61
C LEU A 147 -8.21 6.90 0.72
N ASP A 148 -8.53 7.28 1.95
CA ASP A 148 -9.08 8.61 2.22
C ASP A 148 -8.04 9.69 1.88
N SER A 149 -8.39 10.59 0.97
CA SER A 149 -7.53 11.69 0.50
C SER A 149 -7.09 12.67 1.61
N ARG A 150 -7.78 12.64 2.76
CA ARG A 150 -7.44 13.44 3.94
C ARG A 150 -6.29 12.86 4.77
N LEU A 151 -5.86 11.63 4.46
CA LEU A 151 -4.75 11.01 5.18
C LEU A 151 -3.44 11.68 4.78
N ASN A 152 -2.64 12.07 5.77
CA ASN A 152 -1.29 12.57 5.53
C ASN A 152 -0.42 11.46 4.91
N VAL A 153 0.43 11.82 3.95
CA VAL A 153 1.35 10.91 3.23
C VAL A 153 2.16 9.98 4.17
N ARG A 154 2.46 10.43 5.39
CA ARG A 154 3.17 9.62 6.39
C ARG A 154 2.28 8.62 7.13
N ALA A 155 0.96 8.88 7.18
CA ALA A 155 -0.05 7.98 7.73
C ALA A 155 -0.33 6.78 6.83
N PHE A 156 -0.10 6.95 5.55
CA PHE A 156 -0.37 5.96 4.53
C PHE A 156 0.26 4.59 4.78
N ARG A 157 1.34 4.51 5.54
CA ARG A 157 2.02 3.24 5.81
C ARG A 157 1.09 2.20 6.41
N TRP A 158 0.25 2.60 7.36
CA TRP A 158 -0.70 1.69 8.02
C TRP A 158 -1.91 1.41 7.17
N ALA A 159 -2.44 2.43 6.50
CA ALA A 159 -3.58 2.31 5.60
C ALA A 159 -3.26 1.46 4.35
N VAL A 160 -2.01 1.44 3.90
CA VAL A 160 -1.55 0.57 2.81
C VAL A 160 -1.17 -0.82 3.32
N LEU A 161 -0.51 -0.91 4.47
CA LEU A 161 0.00 -2.17 5.00
C LEU A 161 -1.13 -3.15 5.32
N ALA A 162 -2.18 -2.71 6.01
CA ALA A 162 -3.24 -3.60 6.46
C ALA A 162 -3.97 -4.29 5.28
N PRO A 163 -4.46 -3.59 4.23
CA PRO A 163 -5.06 -4.24 3.08
C PRO A 163 -4.09 -5.16 2.31
N LEU A 164 -2.82 -4.78 2.20
CA LEU A 164 -1.82 -5.61 1.52
C LEU A 164 -1.50 -6.89 2.28
N LEU A 165 -1.50 -6.86 3.61
CA LEU A 165 -1.31 -8.05 4.44
C LEU A 165 -2.49 -9.02 4.35
N GLN A 166 -3.67 -8.51 4.12
CA GLN A 166 -4.86 -9.34 4.00
C GLN A 166 -5.02 -9.92 2.59
N ALA A 167 -4.33 -9.35 1.61
CA ALA A 167 -4.23 -9.88 0.26
C ALA A 167 -3.26 -11.07 0.15
N LEU A 168 -2.54 -11.39 1.24
CA LEU A 168 -1.65 -12.55 1.34
C LEU A 168 -2.40 -13.75 1.91
#